data_b27e4351815228ceda7ff625463ddbe0
#
_entry.id   b27e4351815228ceda7ff625463ddbe0
#
_cell.length_a   1.000
_cell.length_b   1.000
_cell.length_c   1.000
_cell.angle_alpha   90.00
_cell.angle_beta   90.00
_cell.angle_gamma   90.00
#
_symmetry.space_group_name_H-M   'P 1'
#
loop_
_entity.id
_entity.type
_entity.pdbx_description
1 polymer ?
#
loop_
_entity_poly.entity_id
_entity_poly.type
_entity_poly.pdbx_seq_one_letter_code
_entity_poly.pdbx_strand_id
1 'polypeptide(L)'
;MSRTNIRDFHDDDLDGIVRLYDEIGHRRSRPVYALSEVIASCREDHAVVAVQGEQIVGVAVGRAAHAQGWIVFFGLADDVAGAEVGAGLLDALEHRMAPLGLGKLSILVPEDADRLEGLTANGFEVRNHLRYLERQMPVQRRELDLLAEVGGRVLPRNLWSRVSSKRQEKQLLEERLVTPLASPDLADRFGVIPPRAVMLFGPPGTGKTTFARAVASRLDWPFVELFPSRLSDTPGGLAAALRTSFEVVGHLEHAVVFIDEVEEIASRRGGIPPSPTQGVTNELLKLVADFRDHSGRLLICATNFVRALDAAFLRHGRFDYVIPIGLPDPEARAAIWQRYIPASVVPSIDLGVLVAASDGFTPADIEYAARKASQEALARALRTGDEPSPGEELTTNDYLAALAGTRATVSEATVVEFLDDITKIARL
;
A
#
# COMPACT_ATOMS: atom_id res chain seq x y z
N MET A 1 -29.14 -13.76 -47.02
CA MET A 1 -28.74 -13.56 -45.62
C MET A 1 -27.46 -14.38 -45.38
N SER A 2 -26.36 -13.75 -45.05
CA SER A 2 -25.10 -14.43 -44.73
C SER A 2 -25.29 -15.30 -43.50
N ARG A 3 -24.90 -16.57 -43.54
CA ARG A 3 -25.06 -17.52 -42.46
C ARG A 3 -24.06 -17.18 -41.35
N THR A 4 -24.49 -16.95 -40.14
CA THR A 4 -23.61 -16.75 -39.00
C THR A 4 -23.00 -18.08 -38.58
N ASN A 5 -21.68 -18.10 -38.40
CA ASN A 5 -20.93 -19.27 -37.94
C ASN A 5 -20.35 -18.98 -36.55
N ILE A 6 -20.57 -19.90 -35.62
CA ILE A 6 -20.03 -19.79 -34.25
C ILE A 6 -18.85 -20.76 -34.11
N ARG A 7 -17.71 -20.27 -33.66
CA ARG A 7 -16.48 -21.04 -33.52
C ARG A 7 -15.63 -20.55 -32.32
N ASP A 8 -14.62 -21.32 -32.01
CA ASP A 8 -13.61 -20.93 -31.03
C ASP A 8 -12.85 -19.65 -31.45
N PHE A 9 -12.43 -18.89 -30.50
CA PHE A 9 -11.61 -17.70 -30.66
C PHE A 9 -10.23 -18.04 -31.26
N HIS A 10 -9.71 -17.15 -32.08
CA HIS A 10 -8.34 -17.11 -32.56
C HIS A 10 -7.75 -15.73 -32.39
N ASP A 11 -6.42 -15.62 -32.25
CA ASP A 11 -5.77 -14.31 -32.00
C ASP A 11 -6.09 -13.26 -33.09
N ASP A 12 -6.34 -13.67 -34.32
CA ASP A 12 -6.75 -12.79 -35.42
C ASP A 12 -8.14 -12.14 -35.21
N ASP A 13 -8.92 -12.64 -34.26
CA ASP A 13 -10.24 -12.09 -33.92
C ASP A 13 -10.18 -10.86 -33.01
N LEU A 14 -9.01 -10.58 -32.41
CA LEU A 14 -8.87 -9.52 -31.40
C LEU A 14 -9.33 -8.16 -31.89
N ASP A 15 -8.98 -7.76 -33.11
CA ASP A 15 -9.39 -6.45 -33.66
C ASP A 15 -10.91 -6.34 -33.78
N GLY A 16 -11.57 -7.43 -34.12
CA GLY A 16 -13.03 -7.53 -34.20
C GLY A 16 -13.68 -7.43 -32.80
N ILE A 17 -13.07 -8.06 -31.81
CA ILE A 17 -13.53 -8.02 -30.41
C ILE A 17 -13.35 -6.62 -29.82
N VAL A 18 -12.20 -5.97 -30.04
CA VAL A 18 -11.94 -4.59 -29.60
C VAL A 18 -13.00 -3.65 -30.17
N ARG A 19 -13.25 -3.72 -31.46
CA ARG A 19 -14.29 -2.92 -32.13
C ARG A 19 -15.66 -3.15 -31.49
N LEU A 20 -16.05 -4.41 -31.29
CA LEU A 20 -17.35 -4.74 -30.70
C LEU A 20 -17.46 -4.27 -29.24
N TYR A 21 -16.37 -4.34 -28.47
CA TYR A 21 -16.29 -3.82 -27.11
C TYR A 21 -16.51 -2.30 -27.08
N ASP A 22 -15.86 -1.56 -27.99
CA ASP A 22 -15.99 -0.10 -28.09
C ASP A 22 -17.41 0.30 -28.53
N GLU A 23 -17.99 -0.41 -29.52
CA GLU A 23 -19.38 -0.20 -29.95
C GLU A 23 -20.37 -0.35 -28.78
N ILE A 24 -20.19 -1.38 -27.94
CA ILE A 24 -21.03 -1.59 -26.75
C ILE A 24 -20.77 -0.52 -25.71
N GLY A 25 -19.51 -0.13 -25.51
CA GLY A 25 -19.11 0.91 -24.53
C GLY A 25 -19.62 2.32 -24.88
N HIS A 26 -19.88 2.61 -26.14
CA HIS A 26 -20.51 3.87 -26.59
C HIS A 26 -22.03 3.88 -26.42
N ARG A 27 -22.66 2.73 -26.17
CA ARG A 27 -24.05 2.62 -25.76
C ARG A 27 -24.17 3.05 -24.29
N ARG A 28 -25.37 3.11 -23.73
CA ARG A 28 -25.66 3.63 -22.39
C ARG A 28 -24.91 2.94 -21.25
N SER A 29 -24.43 1.70 -21.45
CA SER A 29 -23.83 0.89 -20.38
C SER A 29 -22.43 0.42 -20.74
N ARG A 30 -21.42 0.84 -19.97
CA ARG A 30 -20.06 0.33 -20.14
C ARG A 30 -19.97 -1.12 -19.62
N PRO A 31 -19.22 -2.00 -20.31
CA PRO A 31 -18.93 -3.35 -19.79
C PRO A 31 -18.32 -3.29 -18.37
N VAL A 32 -18.64 -4.25 -17.52
CA VAL A 32 -18.16 -4.31 -16.14
C VAL A 32 -16.65 -4.54 -16.11
N TYR A 33 -16.12 -5.38 -16.99
CA TYR A 33 -14.70 -5.67 -17.07
C TYR A 33 -14.00 -4.79 -18.10
N ALA A 34 -12.77 -4.34 -17.78
CA ALA A 34 -11.97 -3.54 -18.68
C ALA A 34 -11.55 -4.31 -19.95
N LEU A 35 -11.34 -3.61 -21.07
CA LEU A 35 -10.92 -4.24 -22.34
C LEU A 35 -9.67 -5.11 -22.17
N SER A 36 -8.70 -4.67 -21.38
CA SER A 36 -7.48 -5.44 -21.09
C SER A 36 -7.75 -6.79 -20.41
N GLU A 37 -8.76 -6.86 -19.56
CA GLU A 37 -9.16 -8.10 -18.89
C GLU A 37 -9.90 -9.03 -19.86
N VAL A 38 -10.76 -8.47 -20.71
CA VAL A 38 -11.46 -9.23 -21.75
C VAL A 38 -10.44 -9.86 -22.69
N ILE A 39 -9.44 -9.09 -23.19
CA ILE A 39 -8.38 -9.60 -24.07
C ILE A 39 -7.56 -10.70 -23.38
N ALA A 40 -7.18 -10.51 -22.12
CA ALA A 40 -6.46 -11.53 -21.38
C ALA A 40 -7.27 -12.83 -21.26
N SER A 41 -8.57 -12.72 -20.93
CA SER A 41 -9.45 -13.88 -20.82
C SER A 41 -9.72 -14.55 -22.18
N CYS A 42 -9.73 -13.84 -23.31
CA CYS A 42 -9.81 -14.46 -24.62
C CYS A 42 -8.64 -15.42 -24.89
N ARG A 43 -7.43 -15.07 -24.42
CA ARG A 43 -6.20 -15.83 -24.63
C ARG A 43 -5.95 -16.93 -23.60
N GLU A 44 -6.28 -16.66 -22.35
CA GLU A 44 -5.94 -17.53 -21.21
C GLU A 44 -7.08 -18.45 -20.78
N ASP A 45 -8.35 -18.07 -21.07
CA ASP A 45 -9.54 -18.76 -20.61
C ASP A 45 -10.37 -19.36 -21.78
N HIS A 46 -11.67 -19.16 -21.80
CA HIS A 46 -12.59 -19.72 -22.78
C HIS A 46 -13.31 -18.63 -23.55
N ALA A 47 -13.12 -18.58 -24.87
CA ALA A 47 -13.78 -17.60 -25.71
C ALA A 47 -14.34 -18.25 -26.99
N VAL A 48 -15.52 -17.80 -27.40
CA VAL A 48 -16.19 -18.17 -28.65
C VAL A 48 -16.66 -16.91 -29.35
N VAL A 49 -16.63 -16.95 -30.67
CA VAL A 49 -17.00 -15.83 -31.55
C VAL A 49 -18.06 -16.25 -32.59
N ALA A 50 -18.96 -15.33 -32.87
CA ALA A 50 -19.90 -15.43 -33.98
C ALA A 50 -19.38 -14.59 -35.14
N VAL A 51 -19.23 -15.23 -36.30
CA VAL A 51 -18.64 -14.61 -37.51
C VAL A 51 -19.68 -14.60 -38.63
N GLN A 52 -19.82 -13.45 -39.28
CA GLN A 52 -20.65 -13.31 -40.47
C GLN A 52 -19.80 -12.77 -41.65
N GLY A 53 -19.48 -13.65 -42.61
CA GLY A 53 -18.43 -13.34 -43.58
C GLY A 53 -17.07 -13.29 -42.93
N GLU A 54 -16.42 -12.13 -42.97
CA GLU A 54 -15.13 -11.87 -42.28
C GLU A 54 -15.28 -11.02 -41.03
N GLN A 55 -16.49 -10.68 -40.60
CA GLN A 55 -16.73 -9.78 -39.47
C GLN A 55 -17.14 -10.55 -38.23
N ILE A 56 -16.55 -10.18 -37.09
CA ILE A 56 -17.02 -10.60 -35.76
C ILE A 56 -18.30 -9.82 -35.46
N VAL A 57 -19.39 -10.54 -35.28
CA VAL A 57 -20.71 -9.98 -34.97
C VAL A 57 -21.21 -10.34 -33.55
N GLY A 58 -20.46 -11.18 -32.87
CA GLY A 58 -20.75 -11.54 -31.47
C GLY A 58 -19.57 -12.23 -30.83
N VAL A 59 -19.49 -12.14 -29.50
CA VAL A 59 -18.46 -12.79 -28.69
C VAL A 59 -18.99 -13.14 -27.32
N ALA A 60 -18.59 -14.30 -26.80
CA ALA A 60 -18.79 -14.69 -25.41
C ALA A 60 -17.47 -15.19 -24.83
N VAL A 61 -17.05 -14.60 -23.70
CA VAL A 61 -15.80 -14.92 -23.01
C VAL A 61 -16.12 -15.36 -21.60
N GLY A 62 -15.64 -16.54 -21.21
CA GLY A 62 -15.89 -17.14 -19.91
C GLY A 62 -14.63 -17.56 -19.19
N ARG A 63 -14.62 -17.44 -17.88
CA ARG A 63 -13.55 -17.84 -16.97
C ARG A 63 -14.10 -18.79 -15.91
N ALA A 64 -13.37 -19.86 -15.60
CA ALA A 64 -13.72 -20.79 -14.54
C ALA A 64 -12.97 -20.45 -13.25
N ALA A 65 -13.68 -20.45 -12.13
CA ALA A 65 -13.13 -20.34 -10.79
C ALA A 65 -13.77 -21.39 -9.87
N HIS A 66 -13.01 -22.42 -9.54
CA HIS A 66 -13.51 -23.60 -8.81
C HIS A 66 -14.74 -24.23 -9.49
N ALA A 67 -15.88 -24.31 -8.81
CA ALA A 67 -17.12 -24.89 -9.33
C ALA A 67 -18.07 -23.85 -9.99
N GLN A 68 -17.59 -22.63 -10.23
CA GLN A 68 -18.37 -21.55 -10.83
C GLN A 68 -17.72 -21.00 -12.08
N GLY A 69 -18.49 -20.84 -13.15
CA GLY A 69 -18.11 -20.10 -14.34
C GLY A 69 -18.60 -18.66 -14.27
N TRP A 70 -17.79 -17.75 -14.82
CA TRP A 70 -18.10 -16.34 -14.96
C TRP A 70 -18.00 -15.94 -16.42
N ILE A 71 -19.06 -15.35 -16.99
CA ILE A 71 -18.97 -14.68 -18.27
C ILE A 71 -18.35 -13.30 -18.02
N VAL A 72 -17.15 -13.10 -18.55
CA VAL A 72 -16.36 -11.86 -18.44
C VAL A 72 -16.84 -10.82 -19.44
N PHE A 73 -17.21 -11.27 -20.65
CA PHE A 73 -17.75 -10.40 -21.66
C PHE A 73 -18.76 -11.16 -22.54
N PHE A 74 -19.86 -10.51 -22.83
CA PHE A 74 -20.87 -10.99 -23.76
C PHE A 74 -21.33 -9.81 -24.62
N GLY A 75 -21.11 -9.89 -25.91
CA GLY A 75 -21.37 -8.78 -26.82
C GLY A 75 -21.93 -9.23 -28.15
N LEU A 76 -22.87 -8.44 -28.71
CA LEU A 76 -23.50 -8.64 -30.01
C LEU A 76 -23.54 -7.32 -30.75
N ALA A 77 -23.26 -7.35 -32.07
CA ALA A 77 -23.44 -6.22 -32.97
C ALA A 77 -24.92 -5.86 -33.16
N ASP A 78 -25.20 -4.60 -33.52
CA ASP A 78 -26.59 -4.10 -33.58
C ASP A 78 -27.42 -4.66 -34.71
N ASP A 79 -26.77 -4.98 -35.79
CA ASP A 79 -27.39 -5.41 -37.08
C ASP A 79 -27.70 -6.91 -37.17
N VAL A 80 -27.46 -7.64 -36.08
CA VAL A 80 -27.65 -9.10 -36.03
C VAL A 80 -28.96 -9.47 -35.31
N ALA A 81 -29.60 -10.54 -35.75
CA ALA A 81 -30.73 -11.17 -35.08
C ALA A 81 -30.29 -11.67 -33.68
N GLY A 82 -30.32 -10.75 -32.70
CA GLY A 82 -29.56 -10.86 -31.41
C GLY A 82 -29.97 -12.08 -30.58
N ALA A 83 -31.22 -12.49 -30.60
CA ALA A 83 -31.66 -13.61 -29.75
C ALA A 83 -31.10 -14.97 -30.17
N GLU A 84 -31.06 -15.24 -31.51
CA GLU A 84 -30.61 -16.53 -32.02
C GLU A 84 -29.08 -16.67 -31.97
N VAL A 85 -28.35 -15.61 -32.36
CA VAL A 85 -26.88 -15.61 -32.30
C VAL A 85 -26.38 -15.58 -30.86
N GLY A 86 -27.05 -14.82 -29.99
CA GLY A 86 -26.73 -14.77 -28.55
C GLY A 86 -26.91 -16.12 -27.87
N ALA A 87 -28.03 -16.80 -28.13
CA ALA A 87 -28.27 -18.15 -27.62
C ALA A 87 -27.21 -19.14 -28.09
N GLY A 88 -26.86 -19.10 -29.37
CA GLY A 88 -25.82 -19.99 -29.89
C GLY A 88 -24.42 -19.72 -29.32
N LEU A 89 -24.07 -18.46 -29.04
CA LEU A 89 -22.81 -18.12 -28.36
C LEU A 89 -22.77 -18.64 -26.92
N LEU A 90 -23.89 -18.49 -26.18
CA LEU A 90 -23.97 -18.99 -24.81
C LEU A 90 -23.89 -20.51 -24.79
N ASP A 91 -24.61 -21.21 -25.65
CA ASP A 91 -24.57 -22.67 -25.80
C ASP A 91 -23.15 -23.15 -26.15
N ALA A 92 -22.47 -22.50 -27.10
CA ALA A 92 -21.10 -22.85 -27.46
C ALA A 92 -20.12 -22.62 -26.28
N LEU A 93 -20.27 -21.52 -25.54
CA LEU A 93 -19.45 -21.25 -24.37
C LEU A 93 -19.70 -22.27 -23.26
N GLU A 94 -20.98 -22.61 -22.98
CA GLU A 94 -21.34 -23.62 -22.00
C GLU A 94 -20.77 -24.99 -22.37
N HIS A 95 -20.88 -25.43 -23.61
CA HIS A 95 -20.28 -26.68 -24.07
C HIS A 95 -18.77 -26.71 -23.89
N ARG A 96 -18.11 -25.59 -24.14
CA ARG A 96 -16.65 -25.45 -23.97
C ARG A 96 -16.24 -25.49 -22.47
N MET A 97 -17.08 -24.97 -21.60
CA MET A 97 -16.82 -24.92 -20.15
C MET A 97 -17.36 -26.15 -19.40
N ALA A 98 -18.26 -26.91 -19.97
CA ALA A 98 -18.88 -28.07 -19.34
C ALA A 98 -17.89 -29.14 -18.82
N PRO A 99 -16.74 -29.43 -19.52
CA PRO A 99 -15.75 -30.38 -19.01
C PRO A 99 -15.10 -29.98 -17.69
N LEU A 100 -15.22 -28.71 -17.30
CA LEU A 100 -14.67 -28.20 -16.05
C LEU A 100 -15.53 -28.53 -14.82
N GLY A 101 -16.69 -29.17 -15.00
CA GLY A 101 -17.56 -29.59 -13.90
C GLY A 101 -18.20 -28.43 -13.11
N LEU A 102 -18.52 -27.34 -13.81
CA LEU A 102 -19.09 -26.14 -13.20
C LEU A 102 -20.52 -26.35 -12.73
N GLY A 103 -20.83 -25.96 -11.51
CA GLY A 103 -22.19 -26.05 -10.95
C GLY A 103 -23.12 -24.92 -11.38
N LYS A 104 -22.57 -23.80 -11.86
CA LYS A 104 -23.32 -22.63 -12.36
C LYS A 104 -22.48 -21.75 -13.26
N LEU A 105 -23.14 -20.98 -14.11
CA LEU A 105 -22.56 -19.91 -14.91
C LEU A 105 -23.20 -18.58 -14.49
N SER A 106 -22.42 -17.54 -14.34
CA SER A 106 -22.86 -16.22 -13.89
C SER A 106 -22.29 -15.12 -14.75
N ILE A 107 -23.00 -14.01 -14.87
CA ILE A 107 -22.56 -12.80 -15.53
C ILE A 107 -22.87 -11.59 -14.68
N LEU A 108 -22.02 -10.57 -14.68
CA LEU A 108 -22.29 -9.25 -14.15
C LEU A 108 -22.62 -8.32 -15.30
N VAL A 109 -23.74 -7.65 -15.20
CA VAL A 109 -24.18 -6.65 -16.17
C VAL A 109 -24.54 -5.36 -15.45
N PRO A 110 -24.33 -4.16 -16.05
CA PRO A 110 -24.82 -2.91 -15.50
C PRO A 110 -26.34 -2.94 -15.30
N GLU A 111 -26.84 -2.19 -14.34
CA GLU A 111 -28.29 -2.12 -14.03
C GLU A 111 -29.11 -1.57 -15.21
N ASP A 112 -28.52 -0.68 -15.99
CA ASP A 112 -29.08 -0.05 -17.17
C ASP A 112 -28.78 -0.79 -18.49
N ALA A 113 -28.25 -2.03 -18.40
CA ALA A 113 -27.93 -2.83 -19.58
C ALA A 113 -29.20 -3.19 -20.37
N ASP A 114 -29.18 -2.84 -21.65
CA ASP A 114 -30.21 -3.27 -22.60
C ASP A 114 -29.99 -4.75 -22.99
N ARG A 115 -31.05 -5.45 -23.40
CA ARG A 115 -31.00 -6.81 -23.98
C ARG A 115 -30.69 -7.97 -23.01
N LEU A 116 -31.13 -7.88 -21.73
CA LEU A 116 -31.11 -9.02 -20.82
C LEU A 116 -32.00 -10.20 -21.29
N GLU A 117 -32.91 -9.94 -22.21
CA GLU A 117 -33.86 -10.93 -22.77
C GLU A 117 -33.13 -12.15 -23.36
N GLY A 118 -31.98 -11.92 -24.02
CA GLY A 118 -31.16 -13.00 -24.55
C GLY A 118 -30.58 -13.92 -23.48
N LEU A 119 -30.16 -13.35 -22.36
CA LEU A 119 -29.65 -14.12 -21.20
C LEU A 119 -30.77 -14.85 -20.46
N THR A 120 -31.89 -14.18 -20.18
CA THR A 120 -33.02 -14.79 -19.48
C THR A 120 -33.68 -15.90 -20.32
N ALA A 121 -33.76 -15.73 -21.64
CA ALA A 121 -34.24 -16.78 -22.55
C ALA A 121 -33.34 -18.04 -22.55
N ASN A 122 -32.06 -17.90 -22.17
CA ASN A 122 -31.11 -19.01 -22.01
C ASN A 122 -30.96 -19.46 -20.56
N GLY A 123 -31.97 -19.25 -19.72
CA GLY A 123 -32.03 -19.79 -18.37
C GLY A 123 -31.28 -19.01 -17.30
N PHE A 124 -30.77 -17.83 -17.61
CA PHE A 124 -30.17 -16.96 -16.59
C PHE A 124 -31.28 -16.29 -15.76
N GLU A 125 -31.15 -16.37 -14.45
CA GLU A 125 -32.07 -15.73 -13.50
C GLU A 125 -31.46 -14.42 -12.99
N VAL A 126 -32.21 -13.32 -13.05
CA VAL A 126 -31.80 -12.05 -12.48
C VAL A 126 -31.85 -12.11 -10.95
N ARG A 127 -30.70 -11.90 -10.31
CA ARG A 127 -30.58 -11.83 -8.85
C ARG A 127 -30.62 -10.38 -8.39
N ASN A 128 -31.74 -9.97 -7.82
CA ASN A 128 -31.89 -8.62 -7.24
C ASN A 128 -31.18 -8.53 -5.89
N HIS A 129 -30.94 -7.28 -5.45
CA HIS A 129 -30.31 -6.98 -4.15
C HIS A 129 -28.82 -7.34 -4.02
N LEU A 130 -28.12 -7.57 -5.10
CA LEU A 130 -26.67 -7.67 -5.13
C LEU A 130 -26.04 -6.29 -5.29
N ARG A 131 -24.89 -6.08 -4.62
CA ARG A 131 -24.03 -4.91 -4.83
C ARG A 131 -22.70 -5.40 -5.36
N TYR A 132 -22.25 -4.82 -6.45
CA TYR A 132 -20.88 -5.00 -6.94
C TYR A 132 -19.96 -4.05 -6.18
N LEU A 133 -18.88 -4.58 -5.62
CA LEU A 133 -17.89 -3.83 -4.89
C LEU A 133 -16.54 -4.13 -5.53
N GLU A 134 -15.90 -3.10 -6.05
CA GLU A 134 -14.61 -3.20 -6.72
C GLU A 134 -13.56 -2.43 -5.94
N ARG A 135 -12.34 -2.94 -6.03
CA ARG A 135 -11.19 -2.29 -5.46
C ARG A 135 -9.95 -2.58 -6.28
N GLN A 136 -9.24 -1.52 -6.63
CA GLN A 136 -7.95 -1.64 -7.27
C GLN A 136 -6.89 -2.17 -6.28
N MET A 137 -6.12 -3.16 -6.70
CA MET A 137 -5.01 -3.68 -5.90
C MET A 137 -3.81 -2.73 -5.99
N PRO A 138 -3.07 -2.56 -4.88
CA PRO A 138 -1.95 -1.60 -4.82
C PRO A 138 -0.76 -2.00 -5.68
N VAL A 139 -0.68 -3.27 -6.08
CA VAL A 139 0.42 -3.80 -6.92
C VAL A 139 -0.20 -4.64 -8.03
N GLN A 140 0.15 -4.31 -9.26
CA GLN A 140 -0.24 -5.08 -10.44
C GLN A 140 0.65 -6.31 -10.59
N ARG A 141 0.14 -7.38 -11.22
CA ARG A 141 0.91 -8.62 -11.44
C ARG A 141 2.27 -8.37 -12.13
N ARG A 142 2.30 -7.45 -13.08
CA ARG A 142 3.52 -7.04 -13.81
C ARG A 142 4.60 -6.38 -12.95
N GLU A 143 4.23 -5.86 -11.79
CA GLU A 143 5.12 -5.13 -10.89
C GLU A 143 5.65 -6.00 -9.74
N LEU A 144 5.11 -7.22 -9.56
CA LEU A 144 5.48 -8.10 -8.46
C LEU A 144 6.97 -8.47 -8.47
N ASP A 145 7.51 -8.75 -9.64
CA ASP A 145 8.93 -9.12 -9.80
C ASP A 145 9.83 -7.91 -9.49
N LEU A 146 9.48 -6.72 -9.99
CA LEU A 146 10.18 -5.47 -9.70
C LEU A 146 10.15 -5.13 -8.21
N LEU A 147 8.99 -5.30 -7.57
CA LEU A 147 8.84 -5.06 -6.15
C LEU A 147 9.68 -6.04 -5.31
N ALA A 148 9.74 -7.31 -5.71
CA ALA A 148 10.56 -8.32 -5.06
C ALA A 148 12.06 -8.02 -5.20
N GLU A 149 12.51 -7.53 -6.36
CA GLU A 149 13.90 -7.18 -6.64
C GLU A 149 14.44 -6.12 -5.65
N VAL A 150 13.61 -5.12 -5.31
CA VAL A 150 13.97 -4.06 -4.35
C VAL A 150 13.56 -4.39 -2.91
N GLY A 151 13.13 -5.63 -2.63
CA GLY A 151 12.69 -6.04 -1.29
C GLY A 151 11.44 -5.31 -0.81
N GLY A 152 10.64 -4.81 -1.72
CA GLY A 152 9.41 -4.09 -1.42
C GLY A 152 8.28 -5.00 -0.98
N ARG A 153 7.30 -4.42 -0.29
CA ARG A 153 6.14 -5.16 0.25
C ARG A 153 4.90 -4.28 0.35
N VAL A 154 3.74 -4.91 0.26
CA VAL A 154 2.45 -4.28 0.60
C VAL A 154 2.22 -4.40 2.10
N LEU A 155 1.85 -3.31 2.75
CA LEU A 155 1.65 -3.24 4.19
C LEU A 155 0.18 -3.42 4.58
N PRO A 156 -0.12 -3.91 5.82
CA PRO A 156 -1.48 -3.93 6.35
C PRO A 156 -2.08 -2.52 6.39
N ARG A 157 -3.36 -2.39 6.09
CA ARG A 157 -4.06 -1.10 5.94
C ARG A 157 -4.29 -0.31 7.21
N ASN A 158 -4.19 -0.93 8.36
CA ASN A 158 -4.54 -0.33 9.64
C ASN A 158 -3.37 0.35 10.37
N LEU A 159 -2.22 0.52 9.71
CA LEU A 159 -1.03 1.08 10.38
C LEU A 159 -1.20 2.57 10.69
N TRP A 160 -1.93 3.33 9.87
CA TRP A 160 -2.18 4.75 10.12
C TRP A 160 -2.95 5.00 11.42
N SER A 161 -3.91 4.14 11.76
CA SER A 161 -4.63 4.23 13.02
C SER A 161 -3.75 4.00 14.24
N ARG A 162 -2.62 3.30 14.06
CA ARG A 162 -1.65 2.96 15.11
C ARG A 162 -0.59 4.03 15.33
N VAL A 163 -0.52 5.06 14.48
CA VAL A 163 0.37 6.21 14.71
C VAL A 163 -0.18 7.01 15.88
N SER A 164 0.58 7.03 16.95
CA SER A 164 0.27 7.77 18.16
C SER A 164 0.91 9.15 18.07
N SER A 165 0.11 10.17 17.78
CA SER A 165 0.48 11.58 17.77
C SER A 165 -0.71 12.42 18.20
N LYS A 166 -0.49 13.68 18.58
CA LYS A 166 -1.56 14.61 18.87
C LYS A 166 -2.55 14.65 17.71
N ARG A 167 -3.84 14.65 18.02
CA ARG A 167 -4.91 14.66 17.02
C ARG A 167 -4.71 15.74 15.95
N GLN A 168 -4.32 16.95 16.37
CA GLN A 168 -4.07 18.08 15.47
C GLN A 168 -2.88 17.85 14.54
N GLU A 169 -1.77 17.31 15.05
CA GLU A 169 -0.59 16.99 14.25
C GLU A 169 -0.91 15.90 13.21
N LYS A 170 -1.62 14.86 13.63
CA LYS A 170 -2.05 13.77 12.75
C LYS A 170 -3.00 14.27 11.65
N GLN A 171 -3.93 15.15 11.99
CA GLN A 171 -4.84 15.78 11.04
C GLN A 171 -4.06 16.65 10.03
N LEU A 172 -3.12 17.46 10.50
CA LEU A 172 -2.29 18.28 9.64
C LEU A 172 -1.47 17.45 8.63
N LEU A 173 -0.93 16.32 9.09
CA LEU A 173 -0.20 15.38 8.23
C LEU A 173 -1.12 14.67 7.23
N GLU A 174 -2.34 14.31 7.66
CA GLU A 174 -3.36 13.77 6.75
C GLU A 174 -3.69 14.78 5.66
N GLU A 175 -3.93 16.03 6.03
CA GLU A 175 -4.33 17.09 5.09
C GLU A 175 -3.21 17.50 4.13
N ARG A 176 -1.96 17.63 4.64
CA ARG A 176 -0.86 18.18 3.84
C ARG A 176 0.00 17.14 3.14
N LEU A 177 0.10 15.93 3.71
CA LEU A 177 0.95 14.88 3.16
C LEU A 177 0.11 13.81 2.44
N VAL A 178 -0.86 13.23 3.16
CA VAL A 178 -1.55 12.03 2.68
C VAL A 178 -2.62 12.38 1.64
N THR A 179 -3.50 13.33 1.94
CA THR A 179 -4.64 13.69 1.07
C THR A 179 -4.21 14.13 -0.33
N PRO A 180 -3.19 14.99 -0.52
CA PRO A 180 -2.74 15.37 -1.86
C PRO A 180 -2.18 14.20 -2.69
N LEU A 181 -1.57 13.22 -2.03
CA LEU A 181 -1.05 12.02 -2.68
C LEU A 181 -2.15 10.99 -3.00
N ALA A 182 -3.12 10.83 -2.09
CA ALA A 182 -4.23 9.90 -2.24
C ALA A 182 -5.28 10.38 -3.25
N SER A 183 -5.35 11.69 -3.50
CA SER A 183 -6.34 12.32 -4.37
C SER A 183 -5.70 13.40 -5.25
N PRO A 184 -4.80 13.00 -6.19
CA PRO A 184 -4.02 13.95 -7.00
C PRO A 184 -4.92 14.85 -7.87
N ASP A 185 -6.00 14.33 -8.44
CA ASP A 185 -6.95 15.10 -9.24
C ASP A 185 -7.64 16.22 -8.42
N LEU A 186 -7.93 15.93 -7.16
CA LEU A 186 -8.49 16.93 -6.25
C LEU A 186 -7.43 17.98 -5.90
N ALA A 187 -6.21 17.56 -5.61
CA ALA A 187 -5.09 18.46 -5.31
C ALA A 187 -4.84 19.43 -6.48
N ASP A 188 -4.82 18.92 -7.71
CA ASP A 188 -4.61 19.71 -8.92
C ASP A 188 -5.69 20.78 -9.12
N ARG A 189 -6.94 20.45 -8.89
CA ARG A 189 -8.07 21.41 -8.95
C ARG A 189 -7.92 22.59 -7.99
N PHE A 190 -7.19 22.42 -6.89
CA PHE A 190 -6.87 23.47 -5.92
C PHE A 190 -5.47 24.07 -6.13
N GLY A 191 -4.73 23.65 -7.17
CA GLY A 191 -3.36 24.07 -7.42
C GLY A 191 -2.36 23.59 -6.37
N VAL A 192 -2.69 22.51 -5.64
CA VAL A 192 -1.81 21.90 -4.64
C VAL A 192 -0.90 20.87 -5.30
N ILE A 193 0.40 21.08 -5.19
CA ILE A 193 1.40 20.12 -5.66
C ILE A 193 1.61 19.07 -4.56
N PRO A 194 1.32 17.78 -4.82
CA PRO A 194 1.55 16.73 -3.85
C PRO A 194 3.05 16.62 -3.47
N PRO A 195 3.38 16.44 -2.19
CA PRO A 195 4.77 16.29 -1.76
C PRO A 195 5.40 15.03 -2.37
N ARG A 196 6.68 15.10 -2.73
CA ARG A 196 7.44 14.01 -3.36
C ARG A 196 8.57 13.48 -2.49
N ALA A 197 9.10 14.33 -1.63
CA ALA A 197 10.18 13.97 -0.73
C ALA A 197 9.97 14.59 0.65
N VAL A 198 10.10 13.77 1.69
CA VAL A 198 9.88 14.14 3.09
C VAL A 198 11.06 13.67 3.93
N MET A 199 11.54 14.54 4.82
CA MET A 199 12.55 14.21 5.82
C MET A 199 11.89 14.07 7.19
N LEU A 200 12.08 12.93 7.85
CA LEU A 200 11.71 12.72 9.25
C LEU A 200 12.96 12.87 10.12
N PHE A 201 12.87 13.64 11.19
CA PHE A 201 13.98 13.77 12.13
C PHE A 201 13.52 13.71 13.59
N GLY A 202 14.37 13.25 14.47
CA GLY A 202 14.10 13.19 15.89
C GLY A 202 14.89 12.10 16.61
N PRO A 203 14.81 12.02 17.93
CA PRO A 203 15.57 11.06 18.72
C PRO A 203 15.35 9.60 18.28
N PRO A 204 16.31 8.70 18.57
CA PRO A 204 16.12 7.27 18.28
C PRO A 204 14.94 6.69 19.09
N GLY A 205 14.28 5.69 18.54
CA GLY A 205 13.15 5.00 19.19
C GLY A 205 11.81 5.74 19.16
N THR A 206 11.72 6.94 18.58
CA THR A 206 10.48 7.75 18.53
C THR A 206 9.46 7.28 17.48
N GLY A 207 9.82 6.33 16.60
CA GLY A 207 8.88 5.71 15.67
C GLY A 207 8.89 6.27 14.23
N LYS A 208 9.98 6.88 13.77
CA LYS A 208 10.13 7.39 12.39
C LYS A 208 9.81 6.34 11.32
N THR A 209 10.37 5.14 11.44
CA THR A 209 10.10 4.00 10.54
C THR A 209 8.64 3.56 10.62
N THR A 210 8.04 3.55 11.82
CA THR A 210 6.62 3.25 12.01
C THR A 210 5.73 4.27 11.32
N PHE A 211 6.10 5.54 11.38
CA PHE A 211 5.40 6.62 10.68
C PHE A 211 5.47 6.46 9.16
N ALA A 212 6.66 6.20 8.60
CA ALA A 212 6.82 5.98 7.16
C ALA A 212 5.97 4.80 6.65
N ARG A 213 5.98 3.69 7.39
CA ARG A 213 5.12 2.53 7.09
C ARG A 213 3.64 2.86 7.19
N ALA A 214 3.24 3.69 8.16
CA ALA A 214 1.86 4.11 8.32
C ALA A 214 1.38 4.99 7.14
N VAL A 215 2.24 5.88 6.63
CA VAL A 215 1.95 6.67 5.42
C VAL A 215 1.74 5.75 4.22
N ALA A 216 2.64 4.79 3.96
CA ALA A 216 2.48 3.82 2.88
C ALA A 216 1.19 3.00 3.00
N SER A 217 0.89 2.54 4.23
CA SER A 217 -0.36 1.83 4.56
C SER A 217 -1.61 2.67 4.28
N ARG A 218 -1.56 3.97 4.58
CA ARG A 218 -2.70 4.89 4.38
C ARG A 218 -2.92 5.25 2.93
N LEU A 219 -1.83 5.37 2.15
CA LEU A 219 -1.86 5.56 0.70
C LEU A 219 -2.22 4.28 -0.05
N ASP A 220 -2.11 3.12 0.61
CA ASP A 220 -2.23 1.80 -0.01
C ASP A 220 -1.16 1.57 -1.09
N TRP A 221 0.02 2.15 -0.89
CA TRP A 221 1.15 2.05 -1.78
C TRP A 221 2.17 1.02 -1.30
N PRO A 222 2.87 0.31 -2.19
CA PRO A 222 3.99 -0.55 -1.84
C PRO A 222 5.07 0.23 -1.07
N PHE A 223 5.68 -0.43 -0.10
CA PHE A 223 6.73 0.12 0.75
C PHE A 223 8.07 -0.54 0.43
N VAL A 224 9.04 0.26 0.02
CA VAL A 224 10.41 -0.16 -0.29
C VAL A 224 11.35 0.45 0.75
N GLU A 225 12.07 -0.39 1.49
CA GLU A 225 12.95 0.03 2.59
C GLU A 225 14.41 -0.16 2.17
N LEU A 226 15.13 0.93 1.99
CA LEU A 226 16.53 0.93 1.59
C LEU A 226 17.41 1.17 2.82
N PHE A 227 18.31 0.24 3.08
CA PHE A 227 19.29 0.32 4.17
C PHE A 227 20.68 0.59 3.59
N PRO A 228 21.27 1.78 3.82
CA PRO A 228 22.60 2.13 3.32
C PRO A 228 23.66 1.09 3.68
N SER A 229 23.61 0.59 4.91
CA SER A 229 24.55 -0.43 5.41
C SER A 229 24.50 -1.74 4.60
N ARG A 230 23.33 -2.17 4.15
CA ARG A 230 23.17 -3.39 3.32
C ARG A 230 23.56 -3.18 1.86
N LEU A 231 23.36 -1.98 1.36
CA LEU A 231 23.67 -1.61 -0.03
C LEU A 231 25.18 -1.44 -0.25
N SER A 232 25.95 -1.22 0.80
CA SER A 232 27.42 -1.01 0.73
C SER A 232 28.17 -2.22 0.21
N ASP A 233 27.64 -3.43 0.41
CA ASP A 233 28.28 -4.70 0.01
C ASP A 233 27.99 -5.09 -1.45
N THR A 234 27.23 -4.28 -2.19
CA THR A 234 26.86 -4.57 -3.58
C THR A 234 28.00 -4.26 -4.56
N PRO A 235 28.17 -5.06 -5.65
CA PRO A 235 29.14 -4.75 -6.69
C PRO A 235 28.90 -3.34 -7.29
N GLY A 236 29.94 -2.51 -7.30
CA GLY A 236 29.84 -1.10 -7.74
C GLY A 236 29.64 -0.10 -6.60
N GLY A 237 29.47 -0.57 -5.37
CA GLY A 237 29.36 0.24 -4.16
C GLY A 237 27.98 0.92 -3.98
N LEU A 238 27.84 1.60 -2.87
CA LEU A 238 26.56 2.18 -2.41
C LEU A 238 25.89 3.13 -3.42
N ALA A 239 26.68 3.97 -4.12
CA ALA A 239 26.12 4.89 -5.11
C ALA A 239 25.47 4.17 -6.30
N ALA A 240 26.08 3.10 -6.79
CA ALA A 240 25.52 2.28 -7.86
C ALA A 240 24.28 1.53 -7.39
N ALA A 241 24.33 0.94 -6.20
CA ALA A 241 23.20 0.23 -5.62
C ALA A 241 21.96 1.15 -5.41
N LEU A 242 22.16 2.37 -4.92
CA LEU A 242 21.11 3.37 -4.81
C LEU A 242 20.51 3.68 -6.18
N ARG A 243 21.35 3.93 -7.19
CA ARG A 243 20.87 4.21 -8.56
C ARG A 243 20.01 3.07 -9.08
N THR A 244 20.49 1.83 -9.02
CA THR A 244 19.73 0.66 -9.48
C THR A 244 18.40 0.52 -8.73
N SER A 245 18.39 0.70 -7.40
CA SER A 245 17.14 0.64 -6.62
C SER A 245 16.15 1.73 -7.05
N PHE A 246 16.61 2.95 -7.30
CA PHE A 246 15.76 4.04 -7.76
C PHE A 246 15.26 3.83 -9.19
N GLU A 247 16.07 3.23 -10.07
CA GLU A 247 15.67 2.84 -11.43
C GLU A 247 14.55 1.80 -11.40
N VAL A 248 14.70 0.73 -10.59
CA VAL A 248 13.66 -0.30 -10.44
C VAL A 248 12.37 0.30 -9.87
N VAL A 249 12.47 1.10 -8.80
CA VAL A 249 11.29 1.82 -8.25
C VAL A 249 10.68 2.75 -9.31
N GLY A 250 11.50 3.29 -10.21
CA GLY A 250 11.08 4.10 -11.34
C GLY A 250 10.11 3.40 -12.29
N HIS A 251 10.01 2.09 -12.28
CA HIS A 251 9.07 1.30 -13.09
C HIS A 251 7.79 0.91 -12.34
N LEU A 252 7.70 1.16 -11.02
CA LEU A 252 6.47 0.97 -10.26
C LEU A 252 5.52 2.15 -10.49
N GLU A 253 4.24 1.90 -10.60
CA GLU A 253 3.21 2.94 -10.73
C GLU A 253 3.12 3.77 -9.45
N HIS A 254 3.12 3.07 -8.30
CA HIS A 254 3.10 3.69 -6.98
C HIS A 254 4.16 3.08 -6.06
N ALA A 255 4.83 3.90 -5.26
CA ALA A 255 5.73 3.42 -4.22
C ALA A 255 6.01 4.48 -3.14
N VAL A 256 6.18 4.02 -1.91
CA VAL A 256 6.83 4.78 -0.83
C VAL A 256 8.21 4.19 -0.61
N VAL A 257 9.24 4.96 -0.94
CA VAL A 257 10.64 4.61 -0.69
C VAL A 257 11.06 5.19 0.64
N PHE A 258 11.62 4.37 1.51
CA PHE A 258 12.09 4.77 2.81
C PHE A 258 13.59 4.52 2.95
N ILE A 259 14.35 5.55 3.31
CA ILE A 259 15.77 5.47 3.63
C ILE A 259 15.93 5.81 5.10
N ASP A 260 16.31 4.83 5.92
CA ASP A 260 16.61 5.06 7.34
C ASP A 260 18.09 5.45 7.53
N GLU A 261 18.36 6.15 8.62
CA GLU A 261 19.72 6.58 9.00
C GLU A 261 20.46 7.29 7.85
N VAL A 262 19.73 8.20 7.18
CA VAL A 262 20.27 8.88 5.97
C VAL A 262 21.54 9.68 6.28
N GLU A 263 21.83 9.99 7.53
CA GLU A 263 23.11 10.59 7.98
C GLU A 263 24.33 9.74 7.65
N GLU A 264 24.20 8.43 7.49
CA GLU A 264 25.33 7.54 7.10
C GLU A 264 25.85 7.89 5.69
N ILE A 265 24.97 8.37 4.81
CA ILE A 265 25.26 8.68 3.40
C ILE A 265 25.17 10.14 3.06
N ALA A 266 24.59 10.95 3.93
CA ALA A 266 24.29 12.37 3.71
C ALA A 266 24.94 13.28 4.75
N SER A 267 26.00 12.82 5.45
CA SER A 267 26.68 13.59 6.49
C SER A 267 27.39 14.85 5.96
N ARG A 268 27.58 15.82 6.87
CA ARG A 268 28.34 17.04 6.58
C ARG A 268 29.73 16.73 6.02
N ARG A 269 30.15 17.55 5.08
CA ARG A 269 31.45 17.44 4.44
C ARG A 269 32.55 17.68 5.47
N GLY A 270 33.22 16.62 5.89
CA GLY A 270 34.40 16.67 6.76
C GLY A 270 35.62 16.08 6.01
N GLY A 271 36.71 16.81 5.94
CA GLY A 271 37.98 16.36 5.36
C GLY A 271 38.35 16.93 4.00
N ILE A 272 39.51 16.51 3.51
CA ILE A 272 40.07 16.98 2.22
C ILE A 272 39.35 16.29 1.05
N PRO A 273 38.77 17.01 0.08
CA PRO A 273 38.13 16.40 -1.11
C PRO A 273 39.19 15.73 -2.03
N PRO A 274 38.79 14.64 -2.78
CA PRO A 274 37.50 13.97 -2.81
C PRO A 274 37.43 12.78 -1.83
N SER A 275 36.36 12.71 -0.99
CA SER A 275 36.10 11.52 -0.18
C SER A 275 35.07 10.61 -0.86
N PRO A 276 35.15 9.27 -0.71
CA PRO A 276 34.18 8.34 -1.28
C PRO A 276 32.73 8.64 -0.86
N THR A 277 32.53 9.11 0.37
CA THR A 277 31.23 9.51 0.90
C THR A 277 30.62 10.72 0.17
N GLN A 278 31.43 11.66 -0.34
CA GLN A 278 30.93 12.80 -1.11
C GLN A 278 30.29 12.36 -2.44
N GLY A 279 30.84 11.31 -3.07
CA GLY A 279 30.25 10.74 -4.29
C GLY A 279 28.85 10.19 -4.05
N VAL A 280 28.65 9.47 -2.96
CA VAL A 280 27.34 8.91 -2.57
C VAL A 280 26.35 10.01 -2.22
N THR A 281 26.78 10.99 -1.42
CA THR A 281 25.96 12.16 -1.05
C THR A 281 25.47 12.93 -2.29
N ASN A 282 26.37 13.19 -3.23
CA ASN A 282 26.01 13.89 -4.47
C ASN A 282 25.06 13.07 -5.35
N GLU A 283 25.28 11.75 -5.42
CA GLU A 283 24.39 10.85 -6.16
C GLU A 283 22.99 10.83 -5.54
N LEU A 284 22.88 10.67 -4.22
CA LEU A 284 21.58 10.71 -3.55
C LEU A 284 20.86 12.05 -3.79
N LEU A 285 21.60 13.18 -3.78
CA LEU A 285 21.00 14.48 -4.06
C LEU A 285 20.45 14.60 -5.49
N LYS A 286 21.09 13.95 -6.47
CA LYS A 286 20.57 13.87 -7.85
C LYS A 286 19.32 12.97 -7.89
N LEU A 287 19.41 11.78 -7.31
CA LEU A 287 18.29 10.85 -7.27
C LEU A 287 17.05 11.45 -6.59
N VAL A 288 17.21 12.22 -5.52
CA VAL A 288 16.11 12.95 -4.88
C VAL A 288 15.49 13.98 -5.83
N ALA A 289 16.30 14.70 -6.59
CA ALA A 289 15.81 15.69 -7.56
C ALA A 289 15.02 14.99 -8.68
N ASP A 290 15.61 13.98 -9.31
CA ASP A 290 14.98 13.22 -10.40
C ASP A 290 13.69 12.51 -9.94
N PHE A 291 13.70 11.96 -8.72
CA PHE A 291 12.53 11.27 -8.14
C PHE A 291 11.32 12.19 -7.96
N ARG A 292 11.56 13.47 -7.66
CA ARG A 292 10.51 14.47 -7.46
C ARG A 292 9.75 14.83 -8.75
N ASP A 293 10.33 14.58 -9.91
CA ASP A 293 9.70 14.87 -11.20
C ASP A 293 8.63 13.82 -11.60
N HIS A 294 8.53 12.73 -10.84
CA HIS A 294 7.62 11.63 -11.15
C HIS A 294 6.43 11.58 -10.18
N SER A 295 5.22 11.42 -10.73
CA SER A 295 3.99 11.22 -9.93
C SER A 295 3.88 9.77 -9.39
N GLY A 296 3.01 9.55 -8.41
CA GLY A 296 2.76 8.23 -7.83
C GLY A 296 3.83 7.72 -6.87
N ARG A 297 4.87 8.53 -6.54
CA ARG A 297 5.98 8.10 -5.69
C ARG A 297 6.24 9.09 -4.57
N LEU A 298 6.61 8.57 -3.40
CA LEU A 298 7.00 9.37 -2.24
C LEU A 298 8.31 8.84 -1.66
N LEU A 299 9.30 9.70 -1.54
CA LEU A 299 10.54 9.42 -0.82
C LEU A 299 10.42 9.93 0.62
N ILE A 300 10.69 9.06 1.58
CA ILE A 300 10.79 9.42 3.00
C ILE A 300 12.21 9.06 3.46
N CYS A 301 12.97 10.05 3.90
CA CYS A 301 14.25 9.83 4.56
C CYS A 301 14.10 10.05 6.06
N ALA A 302 14.78 9.26 6.89
CA ALA A 302 14.79 9.43 8.33
C ALA A 302 16.21 9.62 8.86
N THR A 303 16.35 10.48 9.89
CA THR A 303 17.63 10.73 10.58
C THR A 303 17.42 10.87 12.08
N ASN A 304 18.38 10.37 12.85
CA ASN A 304 18.45 10.62 14.28
C ASN A 304 19.20 11.94 14.61
N PHE A 305 19.98 12.44 13.64
CA PHE A 305 20.90 13.56 13.83
C PHE A 305 20.79 14.57 12.68
N VAL A 306 19.71 15.35 12.66
CA VAL A 306 19.45 16.30 11.55
C VAL A 306 20.58 17.32 11.37
N ARG A 307 21.28 17.70 12.43
CA ARG A 307 22.44 18.60 12.38
C ARG A 307 23.68 17.98 11.72
N ALA A 308 23.75 16.64 11.66
CA ALA A 308 24.85 15.95 11.01
C ALA A 308 24.71 15.94 9.48
N LEU A 309 23.52 16.20 8.95
CA LEU A 309 23.27 16.23 7.52
C LEU A 309 23.98 17.36 6.81
N ASP A 310 24.42 17.11 5.56
CA ASP A 310 24.88 18.17 4.67
C ASP A 310 23.77 19.21 4.46
N ALA A 311 24.11 20.50 4.61
CA ALA A 311 23.14 21.57 4.48
C ALA A 311 22.41 21.60 3.14
N ALA A 312 22.96 20.96 2.10
CA ALA A 312 22.29 20.81 0.82
C ALA A 312 20.98 20.02 0.92
N PHE A 313 20.88 19.03 1.82
CA PHE A 313 19.64 18.27 2.02
C PHE A 313 18.51 19.10 2.62
N LEU A 314 18.85 20.07 3.46
CA LEU A 314 17.88 20.91 4.17
C LEU A 314 17.44 22.13 3.37
N ARG A 315 18.03 22.37 2.17
CA ARG A 315 17.63 23.47 1.30
C ARG A 315 16.26 23.25 0.67
N HIS A 316 15.54 24.35 0.44
CA HIS A 316 14.30 24.31 -0.34
C HIS A 316 14.53 23.68 -1.73
N GLY A 317 13.54 22.98 -2.25
CA GLY A 317 13.64 22.31 -3.55
C GLY A 317 14.23 20.88 -3.48
N ARG A 318 14.52 20.34 -2.28
CA ARG A 318 14.97 18.96 -2.06
C ARG A 318 13.91 18.15 -1.36
N PHE A 319 13.65 18.46 -0.10
CA PHE A 319 12.55 17.90 0.67
C PHE A 319 11.43 18.92 0.78
N ASP A 320 10.20 18.50 0.49
CA ASP A 320 9.02 19.35 0.57
C ASP A 320 8.70 19.67 2.03
N TYR A 321 8.79 18.64 2.88
CA TYR A 321 8.58 18.75 4.32
C TYR A 321 9.75 18.19 5.12
N VAL A 322 10.00 18.81 6.28
CA VAL A 322 10.97 18.34 7.28
C VAL A 322 10.21 18.22 8.60
N ILE A 323 9.82 16.99 8.93
CA ILE A 323 8.83 16.66 9.96
C ILE A 323 9.53 16.16 11.22
N PRO A 324 9.33 16.80 12.37
CA PRO A 324 9.84 16.30 13.64
C PRO A 324 9.00 15.12 14.16
N ILE A 325 9.65 14.05 14.57
CA ILE A 325 9.05 12.90 15.25
C ILE A 325 9.64 12.80 16.64
N GLY A 326 8.93 13.34 17.61
CA GLY A 326 9.38 13.48 19.00
C GLY A 326 8.90 12.39 19.94
N LEU A 327 9.09 12.63 21.24
CA LEU A 327 8.57 11.76 22.28
C LEU A 327 7.03 11.78 22.28
N PRO A 328 6.39 10.65 22.63
CA PRO A 328 4.95 10.55 22.66
C PRO A 328 4.36 11.40 23.80
N ASP A 329 3.28 12.10 23.51
CA ASP A 329 2.47 12.79 24.49
C ASP A 329 1.67 11.81 25.38
N PRO A 330 0.99 12.24 26.43
CA PRO A 330 0.23 11.35 27.30
C PRO A 330 -0.82 10.49 26.56
N GLU A 331 -1.52 11.04 25.56
CA GLU A 331 -2.53 10.31 24.77
C GLU A 331 -1.85 9.22 23.93
N ALA A 332 -0.74 9.55 23.30
CA ALA A 332 0.08 8.60 22.55
C ALA A 332 0.66 7.51 23.45
N ARG A 333 1.17 7.86 24.65
CA ARG A 333 1.66 6.86 25.60
C ARG A 333 0.55 5.89 26.03
N ALA A 334 -0.65 6.40 26.30
CA ALA A 334 -1.79 5.53 26.61
C ALA A 334 -2.09 4.53 25.48
N ALA A 335 -2.11 4.99 24.24
CA ALA A 335 -2.34 4.13 23.07
C ALA A 335 -1.20 3.10 22.87
N ILE A 336 0.05 3.47 23.17
CA ILE A 336 1.19 2.57 23.11
C ILE A 336 1.05 1.48 24.19
N TRP A 337 0.75 1.84 25.44
CA TRP A 337 0.52 0.90 26.51
C TRP A 337 -0.60 -0.09 26.16
N GLN A 338 -1.77 0.38 25.73
CA GLN A 338 -2.90 -0.46 25.32
C GLN A 338 -2.53 -1.49 24.24
N ARG A 339 -1.59 -1.17 23.38
CA ARG A 339 -1.13 -2.07 22.33
C ARG A 339 -0.33 -3.26 22.85
N TYR A 340 0.43 -3.08 23.93
CA TYR A 340 1.34 -4.10 24.45
C TYR A 340 0.81 -4.80 25.71
N ILE A 341 -0.26 -4.31 26.31
CA ILE A 341 -0.97 -4.96 27.41
C ILE A 341 -1.93 -6.01 26.80
N PRO A 342 -1.90 -7.28 27.24
CA PRO A 342 -2.86 -8.29 26.80
C PRO A 342 -4.29 -7.84 27.03
N ALA A 343 -5.19 -8.07 26.08
CA ALA A 343 -6.58 -7.60 26.15
C ALA A 343 -7.34 -8.13 27.37
N SER A 344 -7.00 -9.33 27.87
CA SER A 344 -7.58 -9.95 29.06
C SER A 344 -7.34 -9.14 30.32
N VAL A 345 -6.17 -8.47 30.45
CA VAL A 345 -5.79 -7.75 31.68
C VAL A 345 -6.01 -6.24 31.60
N VAL A 346 -6.26 -5.68 30.40
CA VAL A 346 -6.49 -4.23 30.22
C VAL A 346 -7.49 -3.64 31.23
N PRO A 347 -8.64 -4.31 31.54
CA PRO A 347 -9.61 -3.74 32.49
C PRO A 347 -9.09 -3.59 33.94
N SER A 348 -8.07 -4.37 34.34
CA SER A 348 -7.48 -4.36 35.68
C SER A 348 -6.26 -3.43 35.82
N ILE A 349 -5.79 -2.84 34.70
CA ILE A 349 -4.60 -2.01 34.65
C ILE A 349 -4.95 -0.52 34.74
N ASP A 350 -4.33 0.18 35.67
CA ASP A 350 -4.41 1.65 35.73
C ASP A 350 -3.48 2.29 34.72
N LEU A 351 -4.04 2.56 33.53
CA LEU A 351 -3.33 3.21 32.44
C LEU A 351 -2.87 4.62 32.78
N GLY A 352 -3.61 5.35 33.63
CA GLY A 352 -3.26 6.72 34.02
C GLY A 352 -1.93 6.74 34.76
N VAL A 353 -1.75 5.79 35.71
CA VAL A 353 -0.50 5.63 36.46
C VAL A 353 0.67 5.26 35.53
N LEU A 354 0.47 4.33 34.56
CA LEU A 354 1.51 3.95 33.62
C LEU A 354 1.90 5.10 32.71
N VAL A 355 0.94 5.87 32.24
CA VAL A 355 1.16 7.05 31.40
C VAL A 355 1.98 8.10 32.12
N ALA A 356 1.67 8.37 33.40
CA ALA A 356 2.42 9.31 34.20
C ALA A 356 3.86 8.81 34.47
N ALA A 357 4.03 7.53 34.82
CA ALA A 357 5.31 6.92 35.12
C ALA A 357 6.24 6.77 33.90
N SER A 358 5.69 6.78 32.67
CA SER A 358 6.43 6.68 31.44
C SER A 358 6.71 8.03 30.76
N ASP A 359 6.67 9.13 31.50
CA ASP A 359 7.07 10.43 30.95
C ASP A 359 8.54 10.43 30.53
N GLY A 360 8.82 11.01 29.34
CA GLY A 360 10.16 10.99 28.74
C GLY A 360 10.57 9.67 28.06
N PHE A 361 9.74 8.64 28.10
CA PHE A 361 10.02 7.36 27.43
C PHE A 361 9.62 7.41 25.94
N THR A 362 10.44 6.76 25.12
CA THR A 362 10.12 6.51 23.71
C THR A 362 9.10 5.39 23.57
N PRO A 363 8.41 5.26 22.41
CA PRO A 363 7.61 4.08 22.09
C PRO A 363 8.34 2.75 22.28
N ALA A 364 9.65 2.71 21.94
CA ALA A 364 10.49 1.53 22.10
C ALA A 364 10.78 1.19 23.56
N ASP A 365 10.98 2.21 24.40
CA ASP A 365 11.18 2.02 25.85
C ASP A 365 9.92 1.45 26.50
N ILE A 366 8.75 1.98 26.14
CA ILE A 366 7.45 1.49 26.65
C ILE A 366 7.21 0.05 26.20
N GLU A 367 7.47 -0.27 24.92
CA GLU A 367 7.39 -1.64 24.40
C GLU A 367 8.29 -2.59 25.19
N TYR A 368 9.56 -2.19 25.40
CA TYR A 368 10.50 -2.98 26.15
C TYR A 368 10.03 -3.23 27.58
N ALA A 369 9.59 -2.19 28.29
CA ALA A 369 9.07 -2.31 29.66
C ALA A 369 7.84 -3.22 29.74
N ALA A 370 6.91 -3.09 28.78
CA ALA A 370 5.71 -3.94 28.71
C ALA A 370 6.06 -5.42 28.50
N ARG A 371 6.96 -5.71 27.56
CA ARG A 371 7.43 -7.09 27.31
C ARG A 371 8.16 -7.67 28.50
N LYS A 372 9.01 -6.87 29.17
CA LYS A 372 9.72 -7.26 30.39
C LYS A 372 8.76 -7.62 31.52
N ALA A 373 7.74 -6.80 31.77
CA ALA A 373 6.69 -7.11 32.76
C ALA A 373 6.01 -8.45 32.46
N SER A 374 5.63 -8.69 31.20
CA SER A 374 4.99 -9.94 30.80
C SER A 374 5.91 -11.17 31.01
N GLN A 375 7.21 -11.04 30.67
CA GLN A 375 8.17 -12.12 30.86
C GLN A 375 8.42 -12.42 32.36
N GLU A 376 8.52 -11.38 33.20
CA GLU A 376 8.72 -11.54 34.65
C GLU A 376 7.49 -12.16 35.33
N ALA A 377 6.27 -11.76 34.90
CA ALA A 377 5.03 -12.36 35.39
C ALA A 377 4.92 -13.84 35.02
N LEU A 378 5.19 -14.19 33.79
CA LEU A 378 5.22 -15.59 33.32
C LEU A 378 6.25 -16.41 34.10
N ALA A 379 7.46 -15.88 34.28
CA ALA A 379 8.51 -16.55 35.05
C ALA A 379 8.13 -16.74 36.53
N ARG A 380 7.39 -15.81 37.12
CA ARG A 380 6.85 -15.91 38.48
C ARG A 380 5.83 -17.06 38.55
N ALA A 381 4.83 -17.09 37.68
CA ALA A 381 3.81 -18.12 37.64
C ALA A 381 4.42 -19.54 37.50
N LEU A 382 5.42 -19.70 36.63
CA LEU A 382 6.13 -20.96 36.43
C LEU A 382 6.90 -21.42 37.67
N ARG A 383 7.43 -20.50 38.48
CA ARG A 383 8.18 -20.83 39.70
C ARG A 383 7.27 -21.16 40.88
N THR A 384 6.14 -20.49 41.01
CA THR A 384 5.18 -20.74 42.10
C THR A 384 4.28 -21.93 41.85
N GLY A 385 4.12 -22.31 40.58
CA GLY A 385 3.16 -23.35 40.16
C GLY A 385 1.72 -22.90 40.27
N ASP A 386 1.47 -21.62 40.53
CA ASP A 386 0.13 -21.04 40.58
C ASP A 386 -0.28 -20.59 39.16
N GLU A 387 -1.43 -21.07 38.71
CA GLU A 387 -2.08 -20.53 37.52
C GLU A 387 -2.96 -19.34 37.96
N PRO A 388 -2.60 -18.08 37.57
CA PRO A 388 -3.42 -16.92 37.89
C PRO A 388 -4.78 -17.03 37.22
N SER A 389 -5.81 -16.47 37.82
CA SER A 389 -7.14 -16.37 37.21
C SER A 389 -7.07 -15.54 35.93
N PRO A 390 -7.91 -15.84 34.92
CA PRO A 390 -7.96 -15.03 33.69
C PRO A 390 -8.21 -13.54 34.00
N GLY A 391 -7.30 -12.66 33.54
CA GLY A 391 -7.35 -11.22 33.82
C GLY A 391 -6.52 -10.77 35.02
N GLU A 392 -5.90 -11.70 35.76
CA GLU A 392 -5.03 -11.43 36.92
C GLU A 392 -3.56 -11.79 36.68
N GLU A 393 -3.21 -12.17 35.44
CA GLU A 393 -1.87 -12.62 35.05
C GLU A 393 -0.82 -11.51 35.20
N LEU A 394 -1.25 -10.25 35.07
CA LEU A 394 -0.44 -9.05 35.13
C LEU A 394 -1.16 -7.96 35.92
N THR A 395 -0.41 -7.21 36.71
CA THR A 395 -0.91 -6.09 37.49
C THR A 395 -0.24 -4.78 37.10
N THR A 396 -0.83 -3.63 37.44
CA THR A 396 -0.21 -2.32 37.25
C THR A 396 1.18 -2.26 37.89
N ASN A 397 1.37 -2.91 39.07
CA ASN A 397 2.66 -2.97 39.74
C ASN A 397 3.74 -3.73 39.00
N ASP A 398 3.39 -4.77 38.23
CA ASP A 398 4.35 -5.49 37.39
C ASP A 398 4.91 -4.56 36.31
N TYR A 399 4.06 -3.76 35.66
CA TYR A 399 4.49 -2.76 34.68
C TYR A 399 5.31 -1.63 35.32
N LEU A 400 4.92 -1.14 36.48
CA LEU A 400 5.69 -0.11 37.24
C LEU A 400 7.07 -0.61 37.64
N ALA A 401 7.18 -1.85 38.09
CA ALA A 401 8.46 -2.45 38.45
C ALA A 401 9.36 -2.59 37.20
N ALA A 402 8.79 -3.00 36.07
CA ALA A 402 9.52 -3.08 34.82
C ALA A 402 9.98 -1.69 34.32
N LEU A 403 9.13 -0.67 34.43
CA LEU A 403 9.48 0.73 34.12
C LEU A 403 10.62 1.24 35.01
N ALA A 404 10.56 1.04 36.34
CA ALA A 404 11.59 1.46 37.29
C ALA A 404 12.97 0.82 36.95
N GLY A 405 12.96 -0.38 36.38
CA GLY A 405 14.17 -1.07 35.95
C GLY A 405 14.55 -0.80 34.46
N THR A 406 13.89 0.13 33.78
CA THR A 406 14.14 0.48 32.38
C THR A 406 14.69 1.91 32.31
N ARG A 407 15.85 2.07 31.67
CA ARG A 407 16.42 3.40 31.45
C ARG A 407 15.82 4.01 30.18
N ALA A 408 15.38 5.28 30.26
CA ALA A 408 14.95 6.03 29.08
C ALA A 408 16.11 6.16 28.07
N THR A 409 15.81 5.87 26.80
CA THR A 409 16.78 5.94 25.71
C THR A 409 17.18 7.39 25.41
N VAL A 410 16.27 8.34 25.58
CA VAL A 410 16.47 9.76 25.28
C VAL A 410 16.79 10.52 26.54
N SER A 411 17.93 11.23 26.55
CA SER A 411 18.32 12.11 27.67
C SER A 411 17.60 13.44 27.61
N GLU A 412 17.49 14.15 28.75
CA GLU A 412 16.96 15.52 28.77
C GLU A 412 17.71 16.47 27.86
N ALA A 413 19.04 16.33 27.78
CA ALA A 413 19.88 17.13 26.87
C ALA A 413 19.47 16.90 25.39
N THR A 414 19.20 15.65 25.03
CA THR A 414 18.73 15.30 23.67
C THR A 414 17.35 15.90 23.38
N VAL A 415 16.47 15.93 24.37
CA VAL A 415 15.14 16.56 24.22
C VAL A 415 15.28 18.06 23.98
N VAL A 416 16.13 18.74 24.75
CA VAL A 416 16.38 20.18 24.59
C VAL A 416 16.97 20.48 23.19
N GLU A 417 17.93 19.68 22.75
CA GLU A 417 18.51 19.79 21.41
C GLU A 417 17.47 19.59 20.30
N PHE A 418 16.61 18.60 20.46
CA PHE A 418 15.54 18.31 19.51
C PHE A 418 14.51 19.45 19.43
N LEU A 419 14.12 20.05 20.54
CA LEU A 419 13.22 21.22 20.56
C LEU A 419 13.83 22.44 19.85
N ASP A 420 15.13 22.65 20.00
CA ASP A 420 15.86 23.69 19.27
C ASP A 420 15.90 23.39 17.76
N ASP A 421 16.06 22.11 17.38
CA ASP A 421 16.01 21.67 15.99
C ASP A 421 14.62 21.86 15.35
N ILE A 422 13.55 21.58 16.10
CA ILE A 422 12.18 21.87 15.64
C ILE A 422 12.06 23.36 15.27
N THR A 423 12.51 24.24 16.14
CA THR A 423 12.39 25.69 15.92
C THR A 423 13.18 26.16 14.70
N LYS A 424 14.36 25.57 14.44
CA LYS A 424 15.29 26.04 13.40
C LYS A 424 15.13 25.36 12.05
N ILE A 425 14.63 24.08 12.04
CA ILE A 425 14.74 23.22 10.86
C ILE A 425 13.38 22.70 10.38
N ALA A 426 12.42 22.48 11.31
CA ALA A 426 11.13 21.93 10.93
C ALA A 426 10.38 22.84 9.94
N ARG A 427 9.74 22.20 8.93
CA ARG A 427 8.85 22.88 7.98
C ARG A 427 7.80 21.92 7.46
N LEU A 428 6.56 22.38 7.43
CA LEU A 428 5.36 21.70 6.95
C LEU A 428 4.59 22.61 5.99
#